data_e36a07bc32ba4dd4aa553707a45de821
#
_entry.id   e36a07bc32ba4dd4aa553707a45de821
#
_cell.length_a   1.000
_cell.length_b   1.000
_cell.length_c   1.000
_cell.angle_alpha   90.00
_cell.angle_beta   90.00
_cell.angle_gamma   90.00
#
_symmetry.space_group_name_H-M   'P 1'
#
loop_
_entity.id
_entity.type
_entity.pdbx_description
1 polymer ?
#
loop_
_entity_poly.entity_id
_entity_poly.type
_entity_poly.pdbx_seq_one_letter_code
_entity_poly.pdbx_strand_id
1 'polypeptide(L)'
;MVALNILYNVGARDEDPEHTGFAHLFEHLMFGGSVNIPDYDMPLQLAGGENNAWTNNDITNYYLTVPRQNVETGFWLESDRMLSLDFSERSLEVQRGVVMEEFKQRCLNQPYGDVGHLLRPLAYQTHPYQWPTIGKELSHIANATLEEVKAFFFRFYAPNNAILAVTGNISFEEAVALTEKWFASIPRREVPLRNLPQEQEQTEERRLTVERNVPLDALFMAYHMPDHRHPDYYAFDILSDVLSNGRSS
;
A
#
# COMPACT_ATOMS: atom_id res chain seq x y z
N MET A 1 15.43 19.59 -8.42
CA MET A 1 14.96 18.26 -7.97
C MET A 1 14.10 17.66 -9.06
N VAL A 2 14.07 16.34 -9.14
CA VAL A 2 13.13 15.54 -9.93
C VAL A 2 12.53 14.50 -9.01
N ALA A 3 11.24 14.30 -9.13
CA ALA A 3 10.50 13.24 -8.42
C ALA A 3 10.06 12.16 -9.41
N LEU A 4 10.26 10.91 -9.04
CA LEU A 4 9.68 9.74 -9.67
C LEU A 4 8.64 9.14 -8.72
N ASN A 5 7.48 8.81 -9.26
CA ASN A 5 6.41 8.18 -8.52
C ASN A 5 5.88 6.99 -9.30
N ILE A 6 5.93 5.79 -8.71
CA ILE A 6 5.34 4.58 -9.30
C ILE A 6 4.17 4.14 -8.45
N LEU A 7 3.00 4.16 -9.06
CA LEU A 7 1.76 3.70 -8.47
C LEU A 7 1.39 2.35 -9.06
N TYR A 8 1.41 1.30 -8.24
CA TYR A 8 0.90 -0.02 -8.61
C TYR A 8 -0.58 -0.14 -8.29
N ASN A 9 -1.34 -0.63 -9.27
CA ASN A 9 -2.77 -0.88 -9.10
C ASN A 9 -2.98 -2.21 -8.35
N VAL A 10 -2.57 -2.23 -7.08
CA VAL A 10 -2.72 -3.33 -6.13
C VAL A 10 -2.75 -2.78 -4.72
N GLY A 11 -3.64 -3.30 -3.89
CA GLY A 11 -3.78 -2.94 -2.48
C GLY A 11 -4.43 -4.06 -1.68
N ALA A 12 -4.83 -3.77 -0.44
CA ALA A 12 -5.39 -4.79 0.45
C ALA A 12 -6.64 -5.49 -0.12
N ARG A 13 -7.39 -4.85 -1.01
CA ARG A 13 -8.56 -5.46 -1.67
C ARG A 13 -8.22 -6.64 -2.60
N ASP A 14 -6.96 -6.75 -3.02
CA ASP A 14 -6.50 -7.77 -3.95
C ASP A 14 -5.96 -9.02 -3.23
N GLU A 15 -6.01 -9.01 -1.90
CA GLU A 15 -5.52 -10.09 -1.04
C GLU A 15 -6.55 -11.22 -0.92
N ASP A 16 -6.06 -12.41 -0.62
CA ASP A 16 -6.89 -13.52 -0.19
C ASP A 16 -7.36 -13.29 1.25
N PRO A 17 -8.64 -13.54 1.59
CA PRO A 17 -9.16 -13.39 2.96
C PRO A 17 -8.40 -14.17 4.04
N GLU A 18 -7.72 -15.25 3.68
CA GLU A 18 -6.90 -16.06 4.59
C GLU A 18 -5.40 -15.67 4.56
N HIS A 19 -5.02 -14.70 3.70
CA HIS A 19 -3.64 -14.21 3.53
C HIS A 19 -3.62 -12.68 3.38
N THR A 20 -4.08 -11.98 4.42
CA THR A 20 -4.21 -10.52 4.42
C THR A 20 -2.94 -9.84 4.95
N GLY A 21 -2.74 -8.56 4.56
CA GLY A 21 -1.55 -7.78 4.90
C GLY A 21 -0.41 -7.92 3.90
N PHE A 22 -0.61 -8.68 2.81
CA PHE A 22 0.41 -8.91 1.80
C PHE A 22 0.77 -7.66 1.01
N ALA A 23 -0.19 -6.81 0.67
CA ALA A 23 0.09 -5.56 -0.03
C ALA A 23 1.02 -4.64 0.81
N HIS A 24 0.79 -4.57 2.11
CA HIS A 24 1.64 -3.83 3.03
C HIS A 24 3.00 -4.52 3.26
N LEU A 25 3.03 -5.84 3.39
CA LEU A 25 4.29 -6.59 3.44
C LEU A 25 5.13 -6.33 2.19
N PHE A 26 4.51 -6.25 1.01
CA PHE A 26 5.19 -5.90 -0.23
C PHE A 26 5.72 -4.48 -0.27
N GLU A 27 5.02 -3.51 0.33
CA GLU A 27 5.57 -2.18 0.51
C GLU A 27 6.96 -2.24 1.16
N HIS A 28 7.09 -3.01 2.23
CA HIS A 28 8.36 -3.22 2.92
C HIS A 28 9.37 -4.04 2.11
N LEU A 29 8.95 -5.14 1.49
CA LEU A 29 9.82 -6.02 0.71
C LEU A 29 10.49 -5.31 -0.47
N MET A 30 9.81 -4.35 -1.08
CA MET A 30 10.34 -3.57 -2.19
C MET A 30 11.53 -2.67 -1.81
N PHE A 31 11.77 -2.45 -0.52
CA PHE A 31 12.97 -1.79 0.02
C PHE A 31 14.04 -2.78 0.49
N GLY A 32 13.73 -4.06 0.50
CA GLY A 32 14.65 -5.12 0.93
C GLY A 32 15.77 -5.45 -0.05
N GLY A 33 15.82 -4.74 -1.19
CA GLY A 33 16.81 -4.94 -2.23
C GLY A 33 16.31 -5.76 -3.41
N SER A 34 17.09 -5.74 -4.48
CA SER A 34 16.88 -6.51 -5.71
C SER A 34 18.12 -7.35 -6.02
N VAL A 35 18.01 -8.22 -7.00
CA VAL A 35 19.12 -9.14 -7.38
C VAL A 35 20.40 -8.37 -7.72
N ASN A 36 20.28 -7.20 -8.37
CA ASN A 36 21.43 -6.39 -8.77
C ASN A 36 21.76 -5.27 -7.76
N ILE A 37 20.81 -4.91 -6.88
CA ILE A 37 20.93 -3.79 -5.95
C ILE A 37 20.53 -4.32 -4.55
N PRO A 38 21.48 -4.91 -3.80
CA PRO A 38 21.18 -5.50 -2.48
C PRO A 38 20.73 -4.49 -1.42
N ASP A 39 21.06 -3.22 -1.59
CA ASP A 39 20.67 -2.12 -0.71
C ASP A 39 20.10 -1.00 -1.59
N TYR A 40 18.81 -0.77 -1.48
CA TYR A 40 18.10 0.26 -2.25
C TYR A 40 18.43 1.67 -1.78
N ASP A 41 18.57 1.86 -0.47
CA ASP A 41 18.71 3.19 0.13
C ASP A 41 20.12 3.78 -0.08
N MET A 42 21.15 2.96 0.00
CA MET A 42 22.53 3.43 -0.10
C MET A 42 22.81 4.21 -1.41
N PRO A 43 22.56 3.68 -2.62
CA PRO A 43 22.81 4.42 -3.84
C PRO A 43 21.91 5.66 -3.99
N LEU A 44 20.69 5.63 -3.46
CA LEU A 44 19.79 6.77 -3.44
C LEU A 44 20.32 7.91 -2.57
N GLN A 45 20.78 7.58 -1.34
CA GLN A 45 21.37 8.56 -0.42
C GLN A 45 22.66 9.14 -0.98
N LEU A 46 23.53 8.33 -1.60
CA LEU A 46 24.74 8.81 -2.29
C LEU A 46 24.40 9.74 -3.46
N ALA A 47 23.28 9.54 -4.11
CA ALA A 47 22.78 10.44 -5.15
C ALA A 47 22.12 11.71 -4.58
N GLY A 48 21.99 11.85 -3.26
CA GLY A 48 21.33 12.96 -2.59
C GLY A 48 19.81 12.90 -2.67
N GLY A 49 19.26 11.70 -2.82
CA GLY A 49 17.83 11.45 -2.90
C GLY A 49 17.22 10.97 -1.58
N GLU A 50 15.92 10.98 -1.56
CA GLU A 50 15.06 10.44 -0.49
C GLU A 50 13.90 9.67 -1.11
N ASN A 51 13.33 8.74 -0.36
CA ASN A 51 12.19 7.94 -0.79
C ASN A 51 11.16 7.75 0.31
N ASN A 52 9.98 7.34 -0.09
CA ASN A 52 8.97 6.78 0.81
C ASN A 52 7.97 5.94 0.00
N ALA A 53 7.07 5.27 0.72
CA ALA A 53 5.97 4.51 0.14
C ALA A 53 4.74 4.56 1.05
N TRP A 54 3.60 4.14 0.52
CA TRP A 54 2.38 3.90 1.28
C TRP A 54 1.47 2.93 0.52
N THR A 55 0.70 2.19 1.29
CA THR A 55 -0.30 1.24 0.80
C THR A 55 -1.66 1.57 1.40
N ASN A 56 -2.70 1.45 0.58
CA ASN A 56 -4.08 1.50 1.05
C ASN A 56 -4.88 0.29 0.54
N ASN A 57 -6.18 0.35 0.61
CA ASN A 57 -7.01 -0.75 0.16
C ASN A 57 -6.92 -1.01 -1.35
N ASP A 58 -6.59 0.00 -2.16
CA ASP A 58 -6.71 -0.02 -3.62
C ASP A 58 -5.40 -0.02 -4.36
N ILE A 59 -4.38 0.67 -3.83
CA ILE A 59 -3.12 0.95 -4.50
C ILE A 59 -1.94 0.91 -3.54
N THR A 60 -0.77 0.62 -4.10
CA THR A 60 0.53 0.77 -3.43
C THR A 60 1.38 1.74 -4.22
N ASN A 61 1.91 2.75 -3.55
CA ASN A 61 2.61 3.86 -4.17
C ASN A 61 4.02 3.98 -3.61
N TYR A 62 5.00 4.09 -4.50
CA TYR A 62 6.40 4.33 -4.19
C TYR A 62 6.82 5.64 -4.84
N TYR A 63 7.59 6.46 -4.13
CA TYR A 63 8.12 7.67 -4.71
C TYR A 63 9.51 7.99 -4.16
N LEU A 64 10.28 8.65 -4.98
CA LEU A 64 11.58 9.17 -4.62
C LEU A 64 11.79 10.56 -5.21
N THR A 65 12.67 11.32 -4.58
CA THR A 65 13.17 12.58 -5.11
C THR A 65 14.69 12.55 -5.20
N VAL A 66 15.24 13.10 -6.27
CA VAL A 66 16.69 13.20 -6.45
C VAL A 66 17.08 14.55 -7.06
N PRO A 67 18.31 15.04 -6.86
CA PRO A 67 18.88 16.14 -7.61
C PRO A 67 18.85 15.83 -9.13
N ARG A 68 18.60 16.85 -9.95
CA ARG A 68 18.48 16.73 -11.39
C ARG A 68 19.65 15.98 -12.06
N GLN A 69 20.87 16.25 -11.62
CA GLN A 69 22.07 15.62 -12.17
C GLN A 69 22.15 14.10 -11.91
N ASN A 70 21.42 13.60 -10.94
CA ASN A 70 21.42 12.20 -10.53
C ASN A 70 20.07 11.49 -10.82
N VAL A 71 19.23 12.09 -11.67
CA VAL A 71 17.87 11.58 -11.95
C VAL A 71 17.88 10.14 -12.46
N GLU A 72 18.88 9.75 -13.22
CA GLU A 72 19.00 8.40 -13.78
C GLU A 72 19.13 7.32 -12.71
N THR A 73 19.72 7.65 -11.53
CA THR A 73 19.76 6.73 -10.38
C THR A 73 18.35 6.31 -9.96
N GLY A 74 17.39 7.23 -9.96
CA GLY A 74 16.00 6.90 -9.63
C GLY A 74 15.38 5.93 -10.63
N PHE A 75 15.57 6.12 -11.93
CA PHE A 75 15.07 5.21 -12.96
C PHE A 75 15.71 3.82 -12.84
N TRP A 76 17.01 3.75 -12.60
CA TRP A 76 17.72 2.51 -12.37
C TRP A 76 17.18 1.73 -11.16
N LEU A 77 17.05 2.37 -10.01
CA LEU A 77 16.56 1.75 -8.78
C LEU A 77 15.14 1.21 -8.95
N GLU A 78 14.24 2.03 -9.50
CA GLU A 78 12.84 1.67 -9.67
C GLU A 78 12.64 0.53 -10.68
N SER A 79 13.38 0.57 -11.78
CA SER A 79 13.29 -0.47 -12.81
C SER A 79 13.84 -1.81 -12.33
N ASP A 80 14.93 -1.80 -11.57
CA ASP A 80 15.57 -3.03 -11.10
C ASP A 80 14.69 -3.78 -10.10
N ARG A 81 14.10 -3.08 -9.11
CA ARG A 81 13.17 -3.73 -8.18
C ARG A 81 11.87 -4.21 -8.82
N MET A 82 11.42 -3.58 -9.91
CA MET A 82 10.26 -4.05 -10.67
C MET A 82 10.60 -5.32 -11.47
N LEU A 83 11.81 -5.43 -11.98
CA LEU A 83 12.25 -6.56 -12.80
C LEU A 83 12.65 -7.77 -11.94
N SER A 84 13.45 -7.53 -10.90
CA SER A 84 14.25 -8.58 -10.24
C SER A 84 14.37 -8.39 -8.72
N LEU A 85 13.23 -8.25 -8.05
CA LEU A 85 13.20 -8.18 -6.57
C LEU A 85 13.93 -9.39 -5.95
N ASP A 86 14.70 -9.17 -4.89
CA ASP A 86 15.36 -10.26 -4.16
C ASP A 86 14.37 -11.04 -3.29
N PHE A 87 14.01 -12.23 -3.75
CA PHE A 87 13.14 -13.16 -3.03
C PHE A 87 13.98 -14.14 -2.21
N SER A 88 14.68 -13.64 -1.21
CA SER A 88 15.42 -14.48 -0.26
C SER A 88 14.64 -14.73 1.02
N GLU A 89 14.84 -15.90 1.64
CA GLU A 89 14.26 -16.21 2.97
C GLU A 89 14.68 -15.16 4.00
N ARG A 90 15.92 -14.66 3.90
CA ARG A 90 16.42 -13.63 4.79
C ARG A 90 15.66 -12.31 4.66
N SER A 91 15.43 -11.86 3.42
CA SER A 91 14.68 -10.63 3.17
C SER A 91 13.26 -10.76 3.69
N LEU A 92 12.59 -11.87 3.40
CA LEU A 92 11.24 -12.15 3.91
C LEU A 92 11.19 -12.15 5.42
N GLU A 93 12.11 -12.84 6.10
CA GLU A 93 12.13 -12.93 7.56
C GLU A 93 12.33 -11.58 8.22
N VAL A 94 13.23 -10.75 7.69
CA VAL A 94 13.46 -9.38 8.20
C VAL A 94 12.21 -8.53 8.06
N GLN A 95 11.61 -8.47 6.87
CA GLN A 95 10.45 -7.61 6.64
C GLN A 95 9.18 -8.13 7.32
N ARG A 96 9.02 -9.45 7.42
CA ARG A 96 7.98 -10.07 8.24
C ARG A 96 8.09 -9.62 9.70
N GLY A 97 9.29 -9.66 10.26
CA GLY A 97 9.55 -9.18 11.64
C GLY A 97 9.18 -7.71 11.82
N VAL A 98 9.53 -6.84 10.89
CA VAL A 98 9.19 -5.41 10.91
C VAL A 98 7.68 -5.20 10.88
N VAL A 99 6.98 -5.81 9.92
CA VAL A 99 5.52 -5.66 9.77
C VAL A 99 4.76 -6.24 10.96
N MET A 100 5.22 -7.37 11.51
CA MET A 100 4.64 -7.95 12.72
C MET A 100 4.77 -7.03 13.94
N GLU A 101 5.93 -6.39 14.08
CA GLU A 101 6.13 -5.44 15.18
C GLU A 101 5.28 -4.17 15.00
N GLU A 102 5.18 -3.68 13.77
CA GLU A 102 4.29 -2.56 13.44
C GLU A 102 2.82 -2.89 13.75
N PHE A 103 2.37 -4.10 13.39
CA PHE A 103 1.02 -4.58 13.74
C PHE A 103 0.78 -4.54 15.25
N LYS A 104 1.73 -5.07 16.04
CA LYS A 104 1.62 -5.04 17.50
C LYS A 104 1.56 -3.61 18.02
N GLN A 105 2.45 -2.74 17.55
CA GLN A 105 2.51 -1.35 18.01
C GLN A 105 1.24 -0.57 17.65
N ARG A 106 0.74 -0.71 16.42
CA ARG A 106 -0.42 0.05 15.95
C ARG A 106 -1.74 -0.50 16.46
N CYS A 107 -1.87 -1.83 16.55
CA CYS A 107 -3.17 -2.46 16.77
C CYS A 107 -3.34 -3.03 18.19
N LEU A 108 -2.26 -3.50 18.85
CA LEU A 108 -2.36 -4.22 20.11
C LEU A 108 -1.86 -3.40 21.30
N ASN A 109 -0.82 -2.59 21.13
CA ASN A 109 -0.09 -1.96 22.23
C ASN A 109 -0.52 -0.52 22.53
N GLN A 110 -1.52 -0.01 21.85
CA GLN A 110 -2.03 1.35 22.09
C GLN A 110 -3.55 1.35 22.35
N PRO A 111 -4.03 2.29 23.17
CA PRO A 111 -5.46 2.48 23.35
C PRO A 111 -6.16 2.70 21.99
N TYR A 112 -7.30 2.02 21.80
CA TYR A 112 -8.11 2.09 20.58
C TYR A 112 -7.42 1.61 19.30
N GLY A 113 -6.25 0.97 19.37
CA GLY A 113 -5.49 0.50 18.20
C GLY A 113 -6.23 -0.54 17.37
N ASP A 114 -7.10 -1.32 17.96
CA ASP A 114 -7.90 -2.36 17.30
C ASP A 114 -9.21 -1.86 16.67
N VAL A 115 -9.53 -0.57 16.76
CA VAL A 115 -10.78 0.00 16.23
C VAL A 115 -10.98 -0.32 14.74
N GLY A 116 -9.94 -0.20 13.93
CA GLY A 116 -10.01 -0.54 12.51
C GLY A 116 -10.40 -2.00 12.26
N HIS A 117 -9.89 -2.93 13.07
CA HIS A 117 -10.20 -4.36 12.97
C HIS A 117 -11.63 -4.69 13.42
N LEU A 118 -12.19 -3.90 14.34
CA LEU A 118 -13.53 -4.10 14.85
C LEU A 118 -14.59 -3.41 13.99
N LEU A 119 -14.32 -2.22 13.50
CA LEU A 119 -15.30 -1.39 12.78
C LEU A 119 -15.47 -1.82 11.31
N ARG A 120 -14.36 -2.20 10.64
CA ARG A 120 -14.41 -2.59 9.23
C ARG A 120 -15.32 -3.78 8.94
N PRO A 121 -15.32 -4.89 9.72
CA PRO A 121 -16.26 -6.00 9.49
C PRO A 121 -17.72 -5.63 9.79
N LEU A 122 -17.99 -4.58 10.56
CA LEU A 122 -19.35 -4.06 10.73
C LEU A 122 -19.80 -3.27 9.49
N ALA A 123 -18.87 -2.50 8.88
CA ALA A 123 -19.16 -1.73 7.69
C ALA A 123 -19.23 -2.59 6.42
N TYR A 124 -18.34 -3.57 6.28
CA TYR A 124 -18.22 -4.43 5.10
C TYR A 124 -18.28 -5.90 5.50
N GLN A 125 -19.23 -6.65 4.96
CA GLN A 125 -19.42 -8.07 5.25
C GLN A 125 -18.92 -8.99 4.15
N THR A 126 -18.89 -8.50 2.91
CA THR A 126 -18.49 -9.28 1.74
C THR A 126 -17.32 -8.66 0.99
N HIS A 127 -17.26 -7.33 0.94
CA HIS A 127 -16.20 -6.63 0.21
C HIS A 127 -14.86 -6.71 0.97
N PRO A 128 -13.70 -6.85 0.28
CA PRO A 128 -12.38 -6.90 0.90
C PRO A 128 -12.00 -5.69 1.76
N TYR A 129 -12.76 -4.61 1.74
CA TYR A 129 -12.57 -3.48 2.66
C TYR A 129 -12.86 -3.83 4.14
N GLN A 130 -13.37 -5.03 4.40
CA GLN A 130 -13.61 -5.54 5.74
C GLN A 130 -12.33 -5.76 6.57
N TRP A 131 -11.14 -5.81 5.96
CA TRP A 131 -9.88 -5.87 6.69
C TRP A 131 -9.00 -4.63 6.44
N PRO A 132 -8.20 -4.23 7.44
CA PRO A 132 -7.25 -3.14 7.30
C PRO A 132 -6.03 -3.54 6.46
N THR A 133 -5.35 -2.56 5.90
CA THR A 133 -4.16 -2.74 5.07
C THR A 133 -3.02 -3.49 5.78
N ILE A 134 -2.90 -3.33 7.10
CA ILE A 134 -1.90 -4.03 7.90
C ILE A 134 -2.18 -5.54 8.06
N GLY A 135 -3.34 -6.00 7.60
CA GLY A 135 -3.82 -7.37 7.70
C GLY A 135 -4.89 -7.56 8.76
N LYS A 136 -5.73 -8.58 8.57
CA LYS A 136 -6.80 -8.98 9.47
C LYS A 136 -6.24 -9.62 10.75
N GLU A 137 -5.22 -10.46 10.60
CA GLU A 137 -4.62 -11.22 11.69
C GLU A 137 -3.09 -11.25 11.56
N LEU A 138 -2.41 -11.16 12.70
CA LEU A 138 -0.96 -11.24 12.76
C LEU A 138 -0.41 -12.56 12.19
N SER A 139 -1.17 -13.65 12.35
CA SER A 139 -0.83 -14.98 11.85
C SER A 139 -0.70 -15.04 10.33
N HIS A 140 -1.44 -14.21 9.58
CA HIS A 140 -1.35 -14.17 8.11
C HIS A 140 0.03 -13.70 7.66
N ILE A 141 0.61 -12.71 8.35
CA ILE A 141 1.96 -12.23 8.09
C ILE A 141 3.00 -13.21 8.63
N ALA A 142 2.80 -13.73 9.86
CA ALA A 142 3.74 -14.65 10.49
C ALA A 142 3.97 -15.93 9.68
N ASN A 143 2.92 -16.43 9.03
CA ASN A 143 2.93 -17.66 8.25
C ASN A 143 3.16 -17.46 6.75
N ALA A 144 3.32 -16.21 6.28
CA ALA A 144 3.56 -15.92 4.87
C ALA A 144 4.79 -16.66 4.36
N THR A 145 4.63 -17.45 3.32
CA THR A 145 5.70 -18.24 2.69
C THR A 145 6.34 -17.47 1.54
N LEU A 146 7.58 -17.84 1.21
CA LEU A 146 8.28 -17.23 0.07
C LEU A 146 7.55 -17.48 -1.27
N GLU A 147 6.90 -18.64 -1.40
CA GLU A 147 6.13 -18.99 -2.61
C GLU A 147 4.89 -18.10 -2.78
N GLU A 148 4.15 -17.84 -1.72
CA GLU A 148 2.99 -16.94 -1.73
C GLU A 148 3.41 -15.51 -2.03
N VAL A 149 4.51 -15.07 -1.44
CA VAL A 149 5.10 -13.76 -1.69
C VAL A 149 5.50 -13.61 -3.16
N LYS A 150 6.20 -14.58 -3.74
CA LYS A 150 6.54 -14.59 -5.17
C LYS A 150 5.28 -14.57 -6.04
N ALA A 151 4.29 -15.40 -5.73
CA ALA A 151 3.04 -15.46 -6.48
C ALA A 151 2.32 -14.09 -6.49
N PHE A 152 2.26 -13.40 -5.36
CA PHE A 152 1.66 -12.07 -5.25
C PHE A 152 2.42 -11.03 -6.10
N PHE A 153 3.75 -11.02 -6.05
CA PHE A 153 4.57 -10.12 -6.87
C PHE A 153 4.32 -10.34 -8.36
N PHE A 154 4.46 -11.59 -8.83
CA PHE A 154 4.31 -11.88 -10.26
C PHE A 154 2.90 -11.62 -10.77
N ARG A 155 1.91 -11.65 -9.89
CA ARG A 155 0.53 -11.36 -10.22
C ARG A 155 0.24 -9.87 -10.38
N PHE A 156 0.86 -9.00 -9.58
CA PHE A 156 0.45 -7.61 -9.48
C PHE A 156 1.54 -6.57 -9.80
N TYR A 157 2.80 -6.87 -9.52
CA TYR A 157 3.91 -5.91 -9.70
C TYR A 157 4.51 -6.00 -11.10
N ALA A 158 3.75 -5.51 -12.09
CA ALA A 158 4.12 -5.54 -13.49
C ALA A 158 4.04 -4.13 -14.10
N PRO A 159 4.83 -3.81 -15.14
CA PRO A 159 4.82 -2.50 -15.76
C PRO A 159 3.45 -2.13 -16.36
N ASN A 160 2.68 -3.09 -16.82
CA ASN A 160 1.34 -2.89 -17.34
C ASN A 160 0.23 -2.84 -16.25
N ASN A 161 0.61 -2.91 -14.97
CA ASN A 161 -0.23 -2.66 -13.80
C ASN A 161 0.27 -1.48 -12.96
N ALA A 162 1.14 -0.64 -13.55
CA ALA A 162 1.76 0.48 -12.88
C ALA A 162 1.61 1.77 -13.70
N ILE A 163 1.66 2.90 -13.00
CA ILE A 163 1.73 4.24 -13.58
C ILE A 163 3.02 4.88 -13.06
N LEU A 164 3.91 5.26 -13.98
CA LEU A 164 5.08 6.07 -13.67
C LEU A 164 4.75 7.54 -13.95
N ALA A 165 4.88 8.38 -12.92
CA ALA A 165 4.82 9.83 -13.04
C ALA A 165 6.20 10.42 -12.73
N VAL A 166 6.69 11.28 -13.62
CA VAL A 166 7.97 11.98 -13.47
C VAL A 166 7.71 13.47 -13.50
N THR A 167 8.19 14.19 -12.48
CA THR A 167 7.95 15.64 -12.39
C THR A 167 9.17 16.38 -11.85
N GLY A 168 9.33 17.62 -12.24
CA GLY A 168 10.43 18.49 -11.81
C GLY A 168 11.28 19.02 -12.96
N ASN A 169 12.56 19.25 -12.68
CA ASN A 169 13.50 19.82 -13.65
C ASN A 169 14.03 18.74 -14.62
N ILE A 170 13.17 18.28 -15.51
CA ILE A 170 13.48 17.29 -16.56
C ILE A 170 12.59 17.58 -17.78
N SER A 171 13.10 17.41 -19.01
CA SER A 171 12.27 17.53 -20.21
C SER A 171 11.43 16.26 -20.43
N PHE A 172 10.35 16.39 -21.18
CA PHE A 172 9.52 15.23 -21.55
C PHE A 172 10.32 14.20 -22.36
N GLU A 173 11.11 14.66 -23.33
CA GLU A 173 11.93 13.81 -24.20
C GLU A 173 12.96 13.01 -23.39
N GLU A 174 13.59 13.66 -22.41
CA GLU A 174 14.54 12.98 -21.52
C GLU A 174 13.86 11.98 -20.60
N ALA A 175 12.71 12.33 -20.02
CA ALA A 175 11.93 11.39 -19.20
C ALA A 175 11.50 10.16 -20.00
N VAL A 176 11.07 10.33 -21.26
CA VAL A 176 10.74 9.23 -22.17
C VAL A 176 11.97 8.37 -22.45
N ALA A 177 13.10 8.99 -22.81
CA ALA A 177 14.34 8.27 -23.12
C ALA A 177 14.85 7.45 -21.93
N LEU A 178 14.80 8.00 -20.72
CA LEU A 178 15.17 7.27 -19.49
C LEU A 178 14.18 6.15 -19.17
N THR A 179 12.88 6.39 -19.38
CA THR A 179 11.87 5.35 -19.20
C THR A 179 12.09 4.19 -20.18
N GLU A 180 12.32 4.48 -21.46
CA GLU A 180 12.63 3.46 -22.46
C GLU A 180 13.91 2.71 -22.13
N LYS A 181 14.97 3.44 -21.74
CA LYS A 181 16.25 2.83 -21.37
C LYS A 181 16.12 1.82 -20.25
N TRP A 182 15.40 2.14 -19.20
CA TRP A 182 15.38 1.37 -17.95
C TRP A 182 14.20 0.40 -17.84
N PHE A 183 13.04 0.73 -18.36
CA PHE A 183 11.83 -0.08 -18.19
C PHE A 183 11.42 -0.91 -19.41
N ALA A 184 11.92 -0.58 -20.64
CA ALA A 184 11.46 -1.28 -21.85
C ALA A 184 11.78 -2.77 -21.89
N SER A 185 12.82 -3.21 -21.16
CA SER A 185 13.19 -4.63 -21.07
C SER A 185 12.31 -5.42 -20.09
N ILE A 186 11.51 -4.77 -19.25
CA ILE A 186 10.66 -5.43 -18.25
C ILE A 186 9.44 -6.01 -18.97
N PRO A 187 9.24 -7.33 -18.92
CA PRO A 187 8.15 -7.96 -19.66
C PRO A 187 6.79 -7.60 -19.05
N ARG A 188 5.81 -7.45 -19.91
CA ARG A 188 4.38 -7.43 -19.48
C ARG A 188 4.04 -8.77 -18.86
N ARG A 189 3.13 -8.72 -17.87
CA ARG A 189 2.60 -9.92 -17.22
C ARG A 189 1.08 -9.97 -17.38
N GLU A 190 0.53 -11.14 -17.23
CA GLU A 190 -0.92 -11.30 -17.13
C GLU A 190 -1.39 -10.79 -15.77
N VAL A 191 -2.14 -9.68 -15.78
CA VAL A 191 -2.74 -9.12 -14.57
C VAL A 191 -4.19 -9.60 -14.52
N PRO A 192 -4.61 -10.25 -13.43
CA PRO A 192 -5.96 -10.80 -13.34
C PRO A 192 -7.01 -9.69 -13.36
N LEU A 193 -8.11 -9.96 -14.03
CA LEU A 193 -9.30 -9.13 -13.95
C LEU A 193 -9.88 -9.20 -12.54
N ARG A 194 -10.12 -8.04 -11.94
CA ARG A 194 -10.77 -7.97 -10.63
C ARG A 194 -12.24 -8.29 -10.75
N ASN A 195 -12.71 -9.19 -9.93
CA ASN A 195 -14.12 -9.48 -9.72
C ASN A 195 -14.40 -9.35 -8.21
N LEU A 196 -14.38 -8.12 -7.71
CA LEU A 196 -14.65 -7.86 -6.30
C LEU A 196 -16.13 -8.09 -6.00
N PRO A 197 -16.44 -8.76 -4.88
CA PRO A 197 -17.81 -8.90 -4.44
C PRO A 197 -18.40 -7.52 -4.14
N GLN A 198 -19.64 -7.33 -4.57
CA GLN A 198 -20.36 -6.10 -4.25
C GLN A 198 -20.91 -6.20 -2.82
N GLU A 199 -20.68 -5.17 -2.01
CA GLU A 199 -21.27 -5.09 -0.69
C GLU A 199 -22.79 -4.89 -0.81
N GLN A 200 -23.53 -5.55 0.05
CA GLN A 200 -24.98 -5.37 0.11
C GLN A 200 -25.35 -4.07 0.81
N GLU A 201 -26.45 -3.47 0.40
CA GLU A 201 -26.97 -2.26 1.05
C GLU A 201 -27.24 -2.53 2.54
N GLN A 202 -26.71 -1.68 3.39
CA GLN A 202 -26.94 -1.75 4.82
C GLN A 202 -28.28 -1.09 5.16
N THR A 203 -29.24 -1.88 5.64
CA THR A 203 -30.61 -1.44 5.95
C THR A 203 -30.86 -1.18 7.43
N GLU A 204 -29.90 -1.55 8.29
CA GLU A 204 -30.02 -1.41 9.74
C GLU A 204 -28.68 -1.03 10.39
N GLU A 205 -28.75 -0.45 11.57
CA GLU A 205 -27.56 -0.16 12.38
C GLU A 205 -26.90 -1.47 12.82
N ARG A 206 -25.56 -1.54 12.68
CA ARG A 206 -24.73 -2.61 13.22
C ARG A 206 -23.90 -2.06 14.37
N ARG A 207 -24.00 -2.66 15.54
CA ARG A 207 -23.36 -2.16 16.76
C ARG A 207 -22.53 -3.27 17.43
N LEU A 208 -21.35 -2.86 17.90
CA LEU A 208 -20.48 -3.69 18.72
C LEU A 208 -20.05 -2.88 19.95
N THR A 209 -20.19 -3.47 21.13
CA THR A 209 -19.64 -2.91 22.37
C THR A 209 -18.48 -3.79 22.82
N VAL A 210 -17.34 -3.19 23.08
CA VAL A 210 -16.11 -3.88 23.47
C VAL A 210 -15.53 -3.23 24.71
N GLU A 211 -15.22 -4.05 25.71
CA GLU A 211 -14.54 -3.60 26.93
C GLU A 211 -13.02 -3.70 26.74
N ARG A 212 -12.30 -2.61 27.02
CA ARG A 212 -10.84 -2.51 26.96
C ARG A 212 -10.33 -1.68 28.13
N ASN A 213 -9.09 -1.89 28.51
CA ASN A 213 -8.42 -1.04 29.48
C ASN A 213 -7.93 0.24 28.77
N VAL A 214 -8.80 1.24 28.65
CA VAL A 214 -8.57 2.50 27.95
C VAL A 214 -8.82 3.68 28.88
N PRO A 215 -8.22 4.87 28.61
CA PRO A 215 -8.36 6.03 29.49
C PRO A 215 -9.78 6.57 29.61
N LEU A 216 -10.56 6.52 28.53
CA LEU A 216 -11.93 7.06 28.45
C LEU A 216 -12.80 6.16 27.58
N ASP A 217 -14.11 6.20 27.78
CA ASP A 217 -15.06 5.61 26.86
C ASP A 217 -15.04 6.37 25.51
N ALA A 218 -15.12 5.63 24.40
CA ALA A 218 -15.11 6.22 23.07
C ALA A 218 -16.20 5.59 22.20
N LEU A 219 -16.80 6.39 21.35
CA LEU A 219 -17.75 5.98 20.33
C LEU A 219 -17.15 6.20 18.94
N PHE A 220 -17.08 5.15 18.15
CA PHE A 220 -16.62 5.18 16.76
C PHE A 220 -17.80 4.85 15.85
N MET A 221 -18.02 5.68 14.84
CA MET A 221 -19.10 5.48 13.88
C MET A 221 -18.52 5.49 12.46
N ALA A 222 -19.03 4.62 11.60
CA ALA A 222 -18.71 4.59 10.18
C ALA A 222 -20.00 4.61 9.35
N TYR A 223 -19.98 5.37 8.27
CA TYR A 223 -21.06 5.49 7.31
C TYR A 223 -20.54 5.19 5.92
N HIS A 224 -21.32 4.45 5.12
CA HIS A 224 -21.03 4.30 3.70
C HIS A 224 -21.22 5.63 2.99
N MET A 225 -20.34 5.94 2.07
CA MET A 225 -20.42 7.11 1.22
C MET A 225 -20.28 6.71 -0.26
N PRO A 226 -20.72 7.56 -1.20
CA PRO A 226 -20.50 7.34 -2.62
C PRO A 226 -19.03 7.14 -2.98
N ASP A 227 -18.75 6.40 -4.05
CA ASP A 227 -17.37 6.23 -4.55
C ASP A 227 -16.81 7.58 -5.07
N HIS A 228 -15.48 7.67 -5.14
CA HIS A 228 -14.74 8.89 -5.48
C HIS A 228 -15.12 9.52 -6.83
N ARG A 229 -15.73 8.79 -7.76
CA ARG A 229 -16.17 9.29 -9.08
C ARG A 229 -17.65 9.69 -9.08
N HIS A 230 -18.37 9.42 -8.00
CA HIS A 230 -19.78 9.77 -7.89
C HIS A 230 -19.93 11.31 -7.77
N PRO A 231 -20.92 11.94 -8.41
CA PRO A 231 -21.14 13.39 -8.36
C PRO A 231 -21.26 13.94 -6.94
N ASP A 232 -21.84 13.18 -6.03
CA ASP A 232 -22.06 13.60 -4.64
C ASP A 232 -20.87 13.35 -3.72
N TYR A 233 -19.77 12.77 -4.20
CA TYR A 233 -18.60 12.47 -3.37
C TYR A 233 -18.13 13.67 -2.56
N TYR A 234 -17.91 14.81 -3.20
CA TYR A 234 -17.41 16.01 -2.54
C TYR A 234 -18.39 16.60 -1.52
N ALA A 235 -19.69 16.41 -1.74
CA ALA A 235 -20.71 16.84 -0.77
C ALA A 235 -20.62 15.99 0.52
N PHE A 236 -20.43 14.68 0.38
CA PHE A 236 -20.22 13.77 1.51
C PHE A 236 -18.88 14.01 2.22
N ASP A 237 -17.83 14.32 1.47
CA ASP A 237 -16.50 14.64 2.00
C ASP A 237 -16.56 15.87 2.90
N ILE A 238 -17.17 16.96 2.41
CA ILE A 238 -17.41 18.19 3.20
C ILE A 238 -18.32 17.91 4.40
N LEU A 239 -19.36 17.10 4.24
CA LEU A 239 -20.24 16.74 5.35
C LEU A 239 -19.48 15.98 6.44
N SER A 240 -18.59 15.07 6.05
CA SER A 240 -17.71 14.35 6.98
C SER A 240 -16.82 15.30 7.77
N ASP A 241 -16.23 16.30 7.11
CA ASP A 241 -15.44 17.34 7.76
C ASP A 241 -16.25 18.16 8.77
N VAL A 242 -17.46 18.55 8.40
CA VAL A 242 -18.36 19.30 9.30
C VAL A 242 -18.72 18.50 10.55
N LEU A 243 -18.90 17.17 10.40
CA LEU A 243 -19.35 16.31 11.51
C LEU A 243 -18.22 15.83 12.40
N SER A 244 -16.98 15.73 11.91
CA SER A 244 -15.92 15.03 12.63
C SER A 244 -14.57 15.74 12.67
N ASN A 245 -14.34 16.79 11.88
CA ASN A 245 -13.03 17.39 11.74
C ASN A 245 -13.04 18.83 12.31
N GLY A 246 -12.44 19.00 13.50
CA GLY A 246 -12.26 20.31 14.11
C GLY A 246 -12.86 20.46 15.49
N ARG A 247 -12.61 21.63 16.11
CA ARG A 247 -13.06 21.93 17.49
C ARG A 247 -14.54 22.31 17.60
N SER A 248 -15.21 22.51 16.48
CA SER A 248 -16.60 22.96 16.40
C SER A 248 -17.52 21.95 15.68
N SER A 249 -17.01 20.77 15.40
CA SER A 249 -17.81 19.67 14.87
C SER A 249 -18.50 18.90 15.98
#